data_57c30028950690d1290c4ab07eb5647f
#
_entry.id   57c30028950690d1290c4ab07eb5647f
#
_cell.length_a   1.000
_cell.length_b   1.000
_cell.length_c   1.000
_cell.angle_alpha   90.00
_cell.angle_beta   90.00
_cell.angle_gamma   90.00
#
_symmetry.space_group_name_H-M   'P 1'
#
loop_
_entity.id
_entity.type
_entity.pdbx_description
1 polymer ?
#
loop_
_entity_poly.entity_id
_entity_poly.type
_entity_poly.pdbx_seq_one_letter_code
_entity_poly.pdbx_strand_id
1 'polypeptide(L)'
;GHASGQLEKNVADVSSRADGLSGNLQRERETLELIIGEYERTLNIQLWKNYADVFTVILQTPSGQEIIVQPDKNGRQDVLTNGTEVLVYAGQPSPYSVWQEIFFDLLPRDRYIESGIWTFHLIPEKIVLGSYQLYLPTQQSRSADTRFVRPDPLLTMTVPSTAQKVISVGAIHSYYEAYADFSGRGEKI
;
A
#
# COMPACT_ATOMS: atom_id res chain seq x y z
N GLY A 1 33.89 14.68 -1.53
CA GLY A 1 33.14 14.11 -2.65
C GLY A 1 32.64 12.70 -2.45
N HIS A 2 32.67 12.12 -1.21
CA HIS A 2 32.22 10.73 -0.96
C HIS A 2 30.88 10.63 -0.20
N ALA A 3 30.37 11.72 0.36
CA ALA A 3 29.15 11.65 1.18
C ALA A 3 27.84 11.62 0.36
N SER A 4 27.80 12.25 -0.82
CA SER A 4 26.60 12.30 -1.65
C SER A 4 26.25 10.94 -2.30
N GLY A 5 27.26 10.20 -2.76
CA GLY A 5 27.02 8.89 -3.38
C GLY A 5 26.54 7.81 -2.41
N GLN A 6 26.90 7.88 -1.12
CA GLN A 6 26.39 6.97 -0.10
C GLN A 6 24.96 7.31 0.33
N LEU A 7 24.60 8.60 0.37
CA LEU A 7 23.24 9.03 0.67
C LEU A 7 22.26 8.61 -0.44
N GLU A 8 22.62 8.79 -1.70
CA GLU A 8 21.81 8.36 -2.84
C GLU A 8 21.66 6.82 -2.89
N LYS A 9 22.73 6.09 -2.59
CA LYS A 9 22.68 4.63 -2.54
C LYS A 9 21.81 4.12 -1.39
N ASN A 10 21.87 4.75 -0.21
CA ASN A 10 21.04 4.40 0.93
C ASN A 10 19.56 4.73 0.69
N VAL A 11 19.25 5.86 0.03
CA VAL A 11 17.87 6.22 -0.32
C VAL A 11 17.31 5.25 -1.35
N ALA A 12 18.08 4.87 -2.36
CA ALA A 12 17.67 3.88 -3.34
C ALA A 12 17.44 2.49 -2.74
N ASP A 13 18.28 2.06 -1.79
CA ASP A 13 18.15 0.77 -1.11
C ASP A 13 16.93 0.76 -0.17
N VAL A 14 16.66 1.85 0.54
CA VAL A 14 15.46 1.99 1.37
C VAL A 14 14.19 2.06 0.51
N SER A 15 14.23 2.77 -0.62
CA SER A 15 13.09 2.83 -1.55
C SER A 15 12.76 1.45 -2.13
N SER A 16 13.76 0.61 -2.38
CA SER A 16 13.54 -0.77 -2.86
C SER A 16 12.91 -1.68 -1.80
N ARG A 17 13.00 -1.33 -0.53
CA ARG A 17 12.46 -2.09 0.61
C ARG A 17 11.16 -1.50 1.16
N ALA A 18 10.68 -0.38 0.62
CA ALA A 18 9.45 0.24 1.11
C ALA A 18 8.22 -0.63 0.80
N ASP A 19 7.45 -0.92 1.83
CA ASP A 19 6.23 -1.73 1.76
C ASP A 19 4.97 -0.86 1.64
N GLY A 20 5.14 0.45 1.49
CA GLY A 20 4.06 1.42 1.47
C GLY A 20 4.19 2.48 0.37
N LEU A 21 3.07 3.11 0.07
CA LEU A 21 2.93 4.23 -0.83
C LEU A 21 1.94 5.21 -0.22
N SER A 22 2.25 6.50 -0.23
CA SER A 22 1.34 7.56 0.20
C SER A 22 1.09 8.58 -0.90
N GLY A 23 0.01 9.32 -0.78
CA GLY A 23 -0.30 10.41 -1.69
C GLY A 23 -1.40 11.32 -1.16
N ASN A 24 -1.72 12.32 -1.95
CA ASN A 24 -2.78 13.26 -1.69
C ASN A 24 -3.64 13.43 -2.93
N LEU A 25 -4.77 12.72 -2.96
CA LEU A 25 -5.75 12.78 -4.04
C LEU A 25 -6.44 14.14 -4.03
N GLN A 26 -6.44 14.81 -5.17
CA GLN A 26 -7.07 16.12 -5.33
C GLN A 26 -8.30 16.02 -6.23
N ARG A 27 -8.30 16.69 -7.37
CA ARG A 27 -9.43 16.74 -8.31
C ARG A 27 -9.25 15.80 -9.49
N GLU A 28 -8.04 15.33 -9.72
CA GLU A 28 -7.70 14.48 -10.85
C GLU A 28 -7.55 13.04 -10.39
N ARG A 29 -7.78 12.11 -11.31
CA ARG A 29 -7.56 10.68 -11.09
C ARG A 29 -6.09 10.41 -10.83
N GLU A 30 -5.79 9.64 -9.80
CA GLU A 30 -4.46 9.09 -9.58
C GLU A 30 -4.37 7.63 -10.01
N THR A 31 -3.20 7.25 -10.47
CA THR A 31 -2.90 5.90 -10.94
C THR A 31 -1.68 5.39 -10.20
N LEU A 32 -1.84 4.26 -9.51
CA LEU A 32 -0.83 3.62 -8.69
C LEU A 32 -0.59 2.22 -9.23
N GLU A 33 0.67 1.85 -9.43
CA GLU A 33 1.05 0.58 -10.02
C GLU A 33 1.73 -0.31 -9.00
N LEU A 34 1.28 -1.56 -8.96
CA LEU A 34 1.80 -2.63 -8.14
C LEU A 34 2.28 -3.77 -9.05
N ILE A 35 3.55 -4.12 -8.96
CA ILE A 35 4.07 -5.34 -9.59
C ILE A 35 3.80 -6.50 -8.64
N ILE A 36 3.12 -7.54 -9.12
CA ILE A 36 3.00 -8.83 -8.45
C ILE A 36 3.94 -9.81 -9.16
N GLY A 37 4.89 -10.34 -8.39
CA GLY A 37 5.89 -11.29 -8.88
C GLY A 37 5.28 -12.64 -9.25
N GLU A 38 6.02 -13.43 -10.00
CA GLU A 38 5.68 -14.83 -10.26
C GLU A 38 5.67 -15.62 -8.94
N TYR A 39 4.83 -16.64 -8.86
CA TYR A 39 4.69 -17.55 -7.72
C TYR A 39 4.14 -16.94 -6.43
N GLU A 40 3.52 -15.75 -6.49
CA GLU A 40 2.79 -15.18 -5.35
C GLU A 40 1.55 -16.02 -5.03
N ARG A 41 1.42 -16.47 -3.78
CA ARG A 41 0.32 -17.35 -3.37
C ARG A 41 -0.86 -16.61 -2.74
N THR A 42 -0.59 -15.55 -2.04
CA THR A 42 -1.60 -14.69 -1.42
C THR A 42 -1.00 -13.32 -1.21
N LEU A 43 -1.81 -12.30 -1.41
CA LEU A 43 -1.35 -10.94 -1.21
C LEU A 43 -2.45 -10.09 -0.60
N ASN A 44 -2.16 -9.48 0.52
CA ASN A 44 -3.05 -8.54 1.19
C ASN A 44 -2.59 -7.12 0.91
N ILE A 45 -3.51 -6.24 0.53
CA ILE A 45 -3.22 -4.83 0.28
C ILE A 45 -4.17 -4.03 1.13
N GLN A 46 -3.64 -3.08 1.88
CA GLN A 46 -4.42 -2.18 2.74
C GLN A 46 -4.37 -0.77 2.16
N LEU A 47 -5.52 -0.22 1.83
CA LEU A 47 -5.69 1.18 1.46
C LEU A 47 -6.38 1.91 2.60
N TRP A 48 -5.73 2.94 3.12
CA TRP A 48 -6.26 3.80 4.16
C TRP A 48 -6.59 5.17 3.59
N LYS A 49 -7.77 5.68 3.89
CA LYS A 49 -8.24 7.02 3.53
C LYS A 49 -8.99 7.67 4.69
N ASN A 50 -9.19 8.98 4.64
CA ASN A 50 -10.09 9.63 5.58
C ASN A 50 -11.57 9.36 5.23
N TYR A 51 -12.42 9.17 6.22
CA TYR A 51 -13.86 8.99 6.01
C TYR A 51 -14.55 10.17 5.33
N ALA A 52 -14.04 11.40 5.52
CA ALA A 52 -14.60 12.58 4.88
C ALA A 52 -14.41 12.62 3.37
N ASP A 53 -13.42 11.87 2.86
CA ASP A 53 -13.13 11.76 1.44
C ASP A 53 -13.99 10.66 0.80
N VAL A 54 -14.60 10.96 -0.32
CA VAL A 54 -15.35 10.01 -1.14
C VAL A 54 -14.64 9.86 -2.47
N PHE A 55 -14.20 8.64 -2.79
CA PHE A 55 -13.64 8.29 -4.08
C PHE A 55 -13.88 6.83 -4.44
N THR A 56 -13.98 6.58 -5.71
CA THR A 56 -14.06 5.22 -6.27
C THR A 56 -12.67 4.69 -6.52
N VAL A 57 -12.43 3.43 -6.16
CA VAL A 57 -11.20 2.70 -6.49
C VAL A 57 -11.50 1.72 -7.62
N ILE A 58 -10.75 1.79 -8.71
CA ILE A 58 -10.77 0.76 -9.76
C ILE A 58 -9.46 -0.01 -9.67
N LEU A 59 -9.57 -1.29 -9.38
CA LEU A 59 -8.43 -2.21 -9.42
C LEU A 59 -8.44 -2.93 -10.75
N GLN A 60 -7.41 -2.68 -11.58
CA GLN A 60 -7.23 -3.31 -12.87
C GLN A 60 -6.19 -4.43 -12.79
N THR A 61 -6.56 -5.60 -13.29
CA THR A 61 -5.67 -6.77 -13.37
C THR A 61 -4.70 -6.63 -14.54
N PRO A 62 -3.59 -7.40 -14.58
CA PRO A 62 -2.68 -7.45 -15.73
C PRO A 62 -3.37 -7.85 -17.05
N SER A 63 -4.40 -8.69 -16.98
CA SER A 63 -5.24 -9.07 -18.14
C SER A 63 -6.25 -8.00 -18.56
N GLY A 64 -6.31 -6.86 -17.86
CA GLY A 64 -7.16 -5.72 -18.19
C GLY A 64 -8.58 -5.77 -17.63
N GLN A 65 -8.89 -6.72 -16.74
CA GLN A 65 -10.18 -6.74 -16.05
C GLN A 65 -10.22 -5.67 -14.95
N GLU A 66 -11.37 -5.01 -14.80
CA GLU A 66 -11.57 -3.94 -13.82
C GLU A 66 -12.51 -4.38 -12.70
N ILE A 67 -12.12 -4.11 -11.49
CA ILE A 67 -12.91 -4.31 -10.27
C ILE A 67 -13.21 -2.93 -9.70
N ILE A 68 -14.48 -2.55 -9.70
CA ILE A 68 -14.92 -1.24 -9.21
C ILE A 68 -15.30 -1.37 -7.74
N VAL A 69 -14.63 -0.61 -6.89
CA VAL A 69 -14.86 -0.57 -5.45
C VAL A 69 -15.33 0.82 -5.05
N GLN A 70 -16.52 0.87 -4.48
CA GLN A 70 -17.11 2.10 -3.91
C GLN A 70 -17.19 1.92 -2.38
N PRO A 71 -16.16 2.35 -1.63
CA PRO A 71 -16.04 2.03 -0.21
C PRO A 71 -17.22 2.46 0.65
N ASP A 72 -17.86 3.56 0.27
CA ASP A 72 -18.97 4.13 1.01
C ASP A 72 -20.32 3.45 0.73
N LYS A 73 -20.38 2.61 -0.33
CA LYS A 73 -21.62 1.91 -0.74
C LYS A 73 -21.55 0.40 -0.51
N ASN A 74 -20.35 -0.18 -0.66
CA ASN A 74 -20.15 -1.63 -0.67
C ASN A 74 -19.19 -2.03 0.47
N GLY A 75 -19.71 -2.60 1.55
CA GLY A 75 -18.88 -3.07 2.67
C GLY A 75 -18.04 -4.30 2.35
N ARG A 76 -18.55 -5.20 1.49
CA ARG A 76 -17.85 -6.42 1.04
C ARG A 76 -18.15 -6.68 -0.43
N GLN A 77 -17.12 -7.07 -1.15
CA GLN A 77 -17.21 -7.53 -2.54
C GLN A 77 -16.35 -8.80 -2.70
N ASP A 78 -16.79 -9.67 -3.58
CA ASP A 78 -16.10 -10.90 -3.94
C ASP A 78 -16.13 -10.97 -5.47
N VAL A 79 -14.98 -10.82 -6.10
CA VAL A 79 -14.86 -10.71 -7.54
C VAL A 79 -13.85 -11.73 -8.07
N LEU A 80 -14.32 -12.57 -8.97
CA LEU A 80 -13.52 -13.57 -9.63
C LEU A 80 -12.99 -13.03 -10.96
N THR A 81 -11.67 -13.01 -11.10
CA THR A 81 -10.96 -12.65 -12.34
C THR A 81 -10.36 -13.90 -13.00
N ASN A 82 -9.65 -13.73 -14.12
CA ASN A 82 -9.11 -14.84 -14.90
C ASN A 82 -8.07 -15.72 -14.18
N GLY A 83 -7.60 -15.38 -13.04
CA GLY A 83 -6.59 -16.19 -12.32
C GLY A 83 -6.58 -15.91 -10.84
N THR A 84 -7.35 -14.92 -10.42
CA THR A 84 -7.31 -14.43 -9.05
C THR A 84 -8.72 -14.13 -8.57
N GLU A 85 -9.02 -14.58 -7.36
CA GLU A 85 -10.18 -14.14 -6.59
C GLU A 85 -9.78 -12.93 -5.77
N VAL A 86 -10.54 -11.86 -5.86
CA VAL A 86 -10.29 -10.61 -5.12
C VAL A 86 -11.43 -10.37 -4.15
N LEU A 87 -11.13 -10.51 -2.86
CA LEU A 87 -12.03 -10.16 -1.79
C LEU A 87 -11.73 -8.72 -1.34
N VAL A 88 -12.76 -7.89 -1.28
CA VAL A 88 -12.63 -6.51 -0.85
C VAL A 88 -13.51 -6.28 0.36
N TYR A 89 -12.94 -5.67 1.39
CA TYR A 89 -13.65 -5.28 2.61
C TYR A 89 -13.43 -3.79 2.85
N ALA A 90 -14.50 -3.01 2.88
CA ALA A 90 -14.46 -1.60 3.29
C ALA A 90 -14.91 -1.48 4.74
N GLY A 91 -14.04 -0.93 5.58
CA GLY A 91 -14.30 -0.71 6.99
C GLY A 91 -15.45 0.28 7.22
N GLN A 92 -16.20 0.06 8.29
CA GLN A 92 -17.26 0.96 8.71
C GLN A 92 -16.71 2.11 9.55
N PRO A 93 -17.38 3.30 9.56
CA PRO A 93 -16.99 4.40 10.41
C PRO A 93 -16.89 3.98 11.87
N SER A 94 -15.84 4.42 12.54
CA SER A 94 -15.58 4.15 13.95
C SER A 94 -15.47 5.46 14.71
N PRO A 95 -16.03 5.58 15.92
CA PRO A 95 -15.88 6.78 16.74
C PRO A 95 -14.44 6.97 17.24
N TYR A 96 -13.58 5.97 17.06
CA TYR A 96 -12.20 5.97 17.53
C TYR A 96 -11.18 6.27 16.44
N SER A 97 -11.60 6.34 15.17
CA SER A 97 -10.72 6.59 14.03
C SER A 97 -11.40 7.39 12.94
N VAL A 98 -10.71 8.38 12.41
CA VAL A 98 -11.14 9.12 11.21
C VAL A 98 -10.72 8.42 9.93
N TRP A 99 -9.93 7.36 10.03
CA TRP A 99 -9.42 6.59 8.92
C TRP A 99 -10.34 5.41 8.60
N GLN A 100 -10.60 5.21 7.33
CA GLN A 100 -11.26 4.05 6.76
C GLN A 100 -10.24 3.13 6.12
N GLU A 101 -10.29 1.86 6.47
CA GLU A 101 -9.53 0.81 5.80
C GLU A 101 -10.35 0.23 4.66
N ILE A 102 -9.70 0.04 3.51
CA ILE A 102 -10.18 -0.78 2.41
C ILE A 102 -9.15 -1.88 2.23
N PHE A 103 -9.55 -3.09 2.56
CA PHE A 103 -8.70 -4.26 2.54
C PHE A 103 -8.97 -5.09 1.30
N PHE A 104 -7.93 -5.38 0.54
CA PHE A 104 -7.96 -6.26 -0.63
C PHE A 104 -7.21 -7.53 -0.30
N ASP A 105 -7.87 -8.67 -0.46
CA ASP A 105 -7.27 -9.99 -0.30
C ASP A 105 -7.28 -10.68 -1.65
N LEU A 106 -6.09 -10.90 -2.21
CA LEU A 106 -5.89 -11.55 -3.50
C LEU A 106 -5.53 -13.01 -3.26
N LEU A 107 -6.37 -13.89 -3.76
CA LEU A 107 -6.23 -15.33 -3.63
C LEU A 107 -6.09 -15.97 -5.02
N PRO A 108 -5.23 -16.99 -5.18
CA PRO A 108 -5.09 -17.67 -6.44
C PRO A 108 -6.31 -18.56 -6.72
N ARG A 109 -6.77 -18.58 -7.94
CA ARG A 109 -7.78 -19.55 -8.39
C ARG A 109 -7.24 -20.96 -8.55
N ASP A 110 -5.96 -21.05 -8.89
CA ASP A 110 -5.27 -22.33 -9.08
C ASP A 110 -4.10 -22.41 -8.10
N ARG A 111 -2.93 -22.00 -8.47
CA ARG A 111 -1.71 -22.14 -7.64
C ARG A 111 -1.13 -20.81 -7.22
N TYR A 112 -1.18 -19.82 -8.10
CA TYR A 112 -0.58 -18.50 -7.92
C TYR A 112 -1.52 -17.40 -8.39
N ILE A 113 -1.38 -16.22 -7.80
CA ILE A 113 -2.03 -15.00 -8.22
C ILE A 113 -1.55 -14.61 -9.61
N GLU A 114 -2.40 -13.98 -10.42
CA GLU A 114 -2.00 -13.42 -11.72
C GLU A 114 -0.84 -12.45 -11.54
N SER A 115 0.33 -12.80 -12.10
CA SER A 115 1.54 -12.00 -12.04
C SER A 115 1.51 -10.87 -13.08
N GLY A 116 2.20 -9.78 -12.80
CA GLY A 116 2.29 -8.63 -13.67
C GLY A 116 1.94 -7.32 -12.97
N ILE A 117 1.57 -6.31 -13.76
CA ILE A 117 1.24 -4.98 -13.25
C ILE A 117 -0.25 -4.92 -12.93
N TRP A 118 -0.56 -4.76 -11.66
CA TRP A 118 -1.87 -4.42 -11.15
C TRP A 118 -1.95 -2.91 -10.95
N THR A 119 -3.06 -2.30 -11.33
CA THR A 119 -3.19 -0.84 -11.31
C THR A 119 -4.38 -0.42 -10.47
N PHE A 120 -4.13 0.46 -9.50
CA PHE A 120 -5.17 1.14 -8.74
C PHE A 120 -5.43 2.51 -9.37
N HIS A 121 -6.66 2.77 -9.76
CA HIS A 121 -7.12 4.09 -10.16
C HIS A 121 -7.98 4.66 -9.04
N LEU A 122 -7.54 5.76 -8.45
CA LEU A 122 -8.30 6.51 -7.44
C LEU A 122 -9.05 7.63 -8.17
N ILE A 123 -10.37 7.56 -8.17
CA ILE A 123 -11.24 8.51 -8.87
C ILE A 123 -11.96 9.37 -7.84
N PRO A 124 -11.58 10.66 -7.69
CA PRO A 124 -12.16 11.54 -6.69
C PRO A 124 -13.63 11.86 -7.01
N GLU A 125 -14.50 11.79 -6.01
CA GLU A 125 -15.90 12.24 -6.07
C GLU A 125 -16.09 13.47 -5.19
N LYS A 126 -15.68 13.38 -3.91
CA LYS A 126 -15.71 14.48 -2.94
C LYS A 126 -14.47 14.39 -2.07
N ILE A 127 -13.55 15.30 -2.23
CA ILE A 127 -12.30 15.33 -1.49
C ILE A 127 -12.30 16.48 -0.48
N VAL A 128 -11.99 16.15 0.77
CA VAL A 128 -11.88 17.08 1.89
C VAL A 128 -10.43 17.22 2.33
N LEU A 129 -9.75 16.10 2.55
CA LEU A 129 -8.33 16.02 2.94
C LEU A 129 -7.47 15.43 1.83
N GLY A 130 -7.94 14.36 1.20
CA GLY A 130 -7.29 13.70 0.08
C GLY A 130 -6.16 12.74 0.45
N SER A 131 -5.71 12.75 1.69
CA SER A 131 -4.60 11.88 2.13
C SER A 131 -5.00 10.41 2.06
N TYR A 132 -4.15 9.59 1.46
CA TYR A 132 -4.29 8.15 1.42
C TYR A 132 -2.95 7.45 1.60
N GLN A 133 -2.98 6.21 2.03
CA GLN A 133 -1.82 5.36 2.23
C GLN A 133 -2.14 3.94 1.77
N LEU A 134 -1.24 3.30 1.03
CA LEU A 134 -1.31 1.90 0.66
C LEU A 134 -0.16 1.14 1.32
N TYR A 135 -0.47 -0.04 1.84
CA TYR A 135 0.50 -0.93 2.45
C TYR A 135 0.44 -2.33 1.86
N LEU A 136 1.60 -2.93 1.70
CA LEU A 136 1.79 -4.35 1.41
C LEU A 136 2.23 -5.08 2.67
N PRO A 137 2.08 -6.41 2.73
CA PRO A 137 2.69 -7.23 3.78
C PRO A 137 4.21 -7.07 3.77
N THR A 138 4.85 -7.41 4.88
CA THR A 138 6.32 -7.42 4.97
C THR A 138 6.95 -8.30 3.89
N GLN A 139 8.17 -7.97 3.46
CA GLN A 139 8.90 -8.74 2.45
C GLN A 139 9.06 -10.24 2.80
N GLN A 140 9.03 -10.59 4.08
CA GLN A 140 9.07 -11.99 4.52
C GLN A 140 7.79 -12.78 4.16
N SER A 141 6.69 -12.08 3.93
CA SER A 141 5.37 -12.68 3.68
C SER A 141 4.96 -12.63 2.20
N ARG A 142 5.79 -12.08 1.33
CA ARG A 142 5.52 -11.93 -0.11
C ARG A 142 6.76 -12.22 -0.95
N SER A 143 6.57 -12.38 -2.25
CA SER A 143 7.68 -12.49 -3.20
C SER A 143 8.54 -11.21 -3.19
N ALA A 144 9.85 -11.36 -3.34
CA ALA A 144 10.78 -10.22 -3.41
C ALA A 144 10.50 -9.28 -4.59
N ASP A 145 9.89 -9.81 -5.66
CA ASP A 145 9.54 -9.05 -6.86
C ASP A 145 8.21 -8.30 -6.72
N THR A 146 7.39 -8.64 -5.72
CA THR A 146 6.12 -7.96 -5.46
C THR A 146 6.40 -6.64 -4.74
N ARG A 147 6.11 -5.51 -5.41
CA ARG A 147 6.37 -4.17 -4.91
C ARG A 147 5.57 -3.10 -5.63
N PHE A 148 5.41 -1.95 -5.01
CA PHE A 148 4.95 -0.76 -5.73
C PHE A 148 6.00 -0.28 -6.74
N VAL A 149 5.56 0.25 -7.87
CA VAL A 149 6.46 0.83 -8.89
C VAL A 149 7.11 2.11 -8.36
N ARG A 150 6.35 2.88 -7.57
CA ARG A 150 6.83 4.12 -6.92
C ARG A 150 6.55 4.06 -5.41
N PRO A 151 7.33 3.27 -4.65
CA PRO A 151 7.16 3.20 -3.21
C PRO A 151 7.58 4.50 -2.53
N ASP A 152 6.94 4.81 -1.40
CA ASP A 152 7.36 5.93 -0.55
C ASP A 152 8.43 5.43 0.43
N PRO A 153 9.67 5.94 0.36
CA PRO A 153 10.76 5.51 1.24
C PRO A 153 10.52 5.85 2.72
N LEU A 154 9.55 6.72 3.03
CA LEU A 154 9.18 7.07 4.40
C LEU A 154 8.12 6.14 4.99
N LEU A 155 7.44 5.35 4.17
CA LEU A 155 6.40 4.41 4.58
C LEU A 155 6.91 2.96 4.59
N THR A 156 7.85 2.67 5.49
CA THR A 156 8.40 1.31 5.67
C THR A 156 7.91 0.64 6.95
N MET A 157 7.03 1.30 7.70
CA MET A 157 6.41 0.74 8.90
C MET A 157 5.14 -0.02 8.54
N THR A 158 5.01 -1.21 9.08
CA THR A 158 3.84 -2.08 8.86
C THR A 158 3.04 -2.26 10.15
N VAL A 159 1.86 -2.84 10.05
CA VAL A 159 1.07 -3.26 11.23
C VAL A 159 1.89 -4.26 12.07
N PRO A 160 1.95 -4.13 13.42
CA PRO A 160 1.16 -3.22 14.26
C PRO A 160 1.75 -1.82 14.49
N SER A 161 2.91 -1.50 13.92
CA SER A 161 3.60 -0.23 14.18
C SER A 161 2.83 1.02 13.74
N THR A 162 1.87 0.86 12.84
CA THR A 162 0.98 1.92 12.34
C THR A 162 -0.30 2.12 13.16
N ALA A 163 -0.51 1.34 14.23
CA ALA A 163 -1.69 1.47 15.07
C ALA A 163 -1.65 2.76 15.92
N GLN A 164 -2.80 3.42 16.09
CA GLN A 164 -2.89 4.78 16.68
C GLN A 164 -2.36 4.96 18.11
N LYS A 165 -2.21 3.92 18.88
CA LYS A 165 -1.77 4.00 20.29
C LYS A 165 -0.53 3.16 20.57
N VAL A 166 0.30 2.96 19.57
CA VAL A 166 1.53 2.18 19.68
C VAL A 166 2.73 3.12 19.67
N ILE A 167 3.66 2.87 20.58
CA ILE A 167 4.98 3.51 20.55
C ILE A 167 5.86 2.66 19.63
N SER A 168 6.16 3.18 18.45
CA SER A 168 7.09 2.52 17.54
C SER A 168 8.50 3.04 17.76
N VAL A 169 9.44 2.13 17.97
CA VAL A 169 10.84 2.47 18.23
C VAL A 169 11.67 2.12 17.00
N GLY A 170 12.32 3.14 16.44
CA GLY A 170 13.29 2.97 15.36
C GLY A 170 14.70 2.69 15.90
N ALA A 171 15.48 1.92 15.19
CA ALA A 171 16.88 1.68 15.50
C ALA A 171 17.78 2.68 14.76
N ILE A 172 18.77 3.22 15.48
CA ILE A 172 19.83 4.07 14.91
C ILE A 172 21.19 3.43 15.15
N HIS A 173 22.08 3.61 14.22
CA HIS A 173 23.51 3.35 14.42
C HIS A 173 24.11 4.49 15.24
N SER A 174 24.43 4.24 16.51
CA SER A 174 25.00 5.24 17.40
C SER A 174 26.32 5.84 16.93
N TYR A 175 27.05 5.14 16.06
CA TYR A 175 28.36 5.57 15.54
C TYR A 175 28.25 6.55 14.37
N TYR A 176 27.14 6.51 13.61
CA TYR A 176 26.93 7.33 12.39
C TYR A 176 25.74 8.26 12.51
N GLU A 177 25.03 8.26 13.64
CA GLU A 177 23.78 9.01 13.85
C GLU A 177 22.77 8.82 12.72
N ALA A 178 22.78 7.64 12.10
CA ALA A 178 21.92 7.27 10.98
C ALA A 178 20.97 6.15 11.37
N TYR A 179 19.82 6.07 10.72
CA TYR A 179 18.91 4.94 10.88
C TYR A 179 19.60 3.63 10.51
N ALA A 180 19.36 2.60 11.31
CA ALA A 180 19.80 1.25 10.94
C ALA A 180 19.05 0.77 9.69
N ASP A 181 19.71 0.03 8.81
CA ASP A 181 19.16 -0.41 7.52
C ASP A 181 17.89 -1.26 7.66
N PHE A 182 17.72 -1.92 8.79
CA PHE A 182 16.54 -2.74 9.10
C PHE A 182 15.44 -1.96 9.85
N SER A 183 15.65 -0.68 10.17
CA SER A 183 14.67 0.12 10.92
C SER A 183 13.56 0.61 9.97
N GLY A 184 12.30 0.31 10.32
CA GLY A 184 11.15 0.88 9.66
C GLY A 184 11.09 2.40 9.82
N ARG A 185 10.56 3.09 8.81
CA ARG A 185 10.40 4.55 8.79
C ARG A 185 8.93 4.89 8.66
N GLY A 186 8.47 5.83 9.47
CA GLY A 186 7.14 6.40 9.41
C GLY A 186 7.16 7.84 8.91
N GLU A 187 6.00 8.36 8.57
CA GLU A 187 5.83 9.76 8.20
C GLU A 187 6.12 10.66 9.41
N LYS A 188 6.79 11.79 9.17
CA LYS A 188 6.94 12.83 10.20
C LYS A 188 5.57 13.45 10.46
N ILE A 189 5.09 13.31 11.68
CA ILE A 189 3.95 14.05 12.22
C ILE A 189 4.38 15.51 12.48
#